data_c4e27361ca23b4867fbf33d750dd6d67
#
_entry.id   c4e27361ca23b4867fbf33d750dd6d67
#
_cell.length_a   1.000
_cell.length_b   1.000
_cell.length_c   1.000
_cell.angle_alpha   90.00
_cell.angle_beta   90.00
_cell.angle_gamma   90.00
#
_symmetry.space_group_name_H-M   'P 1'
#
loop_
_entity.id
_entity.type
_entity.pdbx_description
1 polymer ?
#
loop_
_entity_poly.entity_id
_entity_poly.type
_entity_poly.pdbx_seq_one_letter_code
_entity_poly.pdbx_strand_id
1 'polypeptide(L)'
;MITSILLKNFKCIPNIPFKLNKVNIFSGYNGRGKSSILQSIMMLSQSIKKNNLNSLEKIHLNGDLINLGDFDEILNNDHLDKFEINLGLQSNDIEHNISFGYKLSDIDIKVGEICKCIIDNDDFFDSVGSND
;
A
#
# COMPACT_ATOMS: atom_id res chain seq x y z
N MET A 1 -6.84 8.93 11.87
CA MET A 1 -5.55 9.51 11.40
C MET A 1 -4.54 8.39 11.18
N ILE A 2 -3.83 8.43 10.07
CA ILE A 2 -2.73 7.50 9.82
C ILE A 2 -1.53 7.91 10.67
N THR A 3 -1.03 7.01 11.51
CA THR A 3 0.07 7.26 12.44
C THR A 3 1.39 6.64 12.02
N SER A 4 1.34 5.65 11.14
CA SER A 4 2.55 5.02 10.58
C SER A 4 2.28 4.37 9.23
N ILE A 5 3.33 4.20 8.45
CA ILE A 5 3.31 3.46 7.19
C ILE A 5 4.58 2.64 7.07
N LEU A 6 4.43 1.37 6.71
CA LEU A 6 5.52 0.48 6.37
C LEU A 6 5.23 -0.13 5.01
N LEU A 7 6.18 -0.02 4.10
CA LEU A 7 6.10 -0.60 2.76
C LEU A 7 7.15 -1.71 2.65
N LYS A 8 6.72 -2.86 2.14
CA LYS A 8 7.58 -4.02 1.91
C LYS A 8 7.61 -4.34 0.42
N ASN A 9 8.81 -4.47 -0.12
CA ASN A 9 9.06 -4.78 -1.53
C ASN A 9 8.50 -3.71 -2.50
N PHE A 10 8.44 -2.47 -2.09
CA PHE A 10 7.94 -1.34 -2.88
C PHE A 10 9.09 -0.40 -3.23
N LYS A 11 9.50 -0.36 -4.50
CA LYS A 11 10.59 0.48 -5.01
C LYS A 11 11.87 0.38 -4.16
N CYS A 12 12.54 1.49 -3.90
CA CYS A 12 13.78 1.53 -3.12
C CYS A 12 13.55 1.82 -1.62
N ILE A 13 12.31 1.70 -1.14
CA ILE A 13 12.00 1.97 0.26
C ILE A 13 12.54 0.84 1.16
N PRO A 14 13.27 1.17 2.22
CA PRO A 14 13.68 0.17 3.20
C PRO A 14 12.48 -0.34 4.02
N ASN A 15 12.57 -1.59 4.50
CA ASN A 15 11.56 -2.21 5.37
C ASN A 15 11.57 -1.60 6.78
N ILE A 16 11.39 -0.31 6.90
CA ILE A 16 11.40 0.44 8.16
C ILE A 16 10.08 1.21 8.26
N PRO A 17 9.36 1.10 9.40
CA PRO A 17 8.15 1.88 9.57
C PRO A 17 8.47 3.37 9.71
N PHE A 18 7.68 4.18 9.02
CA PHE A 18 7.72 5.63 9.12
C PHE A 18 6.59 6.09 10.03
N LYS A 19 6.93 6.76 11.13
CA LYS A 19 5.93 7.41 11.97
C LYS A 19 5.45 8.70 11.31
N LEU A 20 4.15 8.90 11.29
CA LEU A 20 3.52 10.07 10.68
C LEU A 20 2.85 10.93 11.76
N ASN A 21 3.00 12.23 11.60
CA ASN A 21 2.39 13.28 12.43
C ASN A 21 1.44 14.13 11.56
N LYS A 22 0.86 15.16 12.13
CA LYS A 22 0.02 16.11 11.39
C LYS A 22 0.78 16.81 10.27
N VAL A 23 2.07 17.09 10.49
CA VAL A 23 2.99 17.64 9.49
C VAL A 23 4.22 16.77 9.44
N ASN A 24 4.62 16.37 8.24
CA ASN A 24 5.79 15.53 8.02
C ASN A 24 6.70 16.18 6.98
N ILE A 25 8.00 16.21 7.26
CA ILE A 25 9.01 16.72 6.34
C ILE A 25 9.96 15.58 6.02
N PHE A 26 10.07 15.24 4.74
CA PHE A 26 11.01 14.24 4.25
C PHE A 26 12.20 14.93 3.60
N SER A 27 13.39 14.64 4.10
CA SER A 27 14.65 15.16 3.57
C SER A 27 15.67 14.05 3.41
N GLY A 28 16.65 14.25 2.54
CA GLY A 28 17.72 13.29 2.29
C GLY A 28 18.19 13.35 0.84
N TYR A 29 19.13 12.48 0.49
CA TYR A 29 19.63 12.37 -0.86
C TYR A 29 18.60 11.80 -1.83
N ASN A 30 18.62 12.25 -3.09
CA ASN A 30 17.77 11.72 -4.14
C ASN A 30 17.98 10.20 -4.31
N GLY A 31 16.90 9.46 -4.56
CA GLY A 31 16.94 8.00 -4.73
C GLY A 31 16.85 7.19 -3.43
N ARG A 32 16.66 7.84 -2.28
CA ARG A 32 16.51 7.15 -0.98
C ARG A 32 15.07 6.97 -0.50
N GLY A 33 14.12 7.01 -1.41
CA GLY A 33 12.74 6.65 -1.13
C GLY A 33 11.81 7.79 -0.70
N LYS A 34 12.28 9.05 -0.64
CA LYS A 34 11.42 10.20 -0.29
C LYS A 34 10.18 10.31 -1.17
N SER A 35 10.39 10.34 -2.49
CA SER A 35 9.30 10.41 -3.46
C SER A 35 8.44 9.16 -3.42
N SER A 36 9.03 8.00 -3.17
CA SER A 36 8.30 6.72 -3.14
C SER A 36 7.30 6.64 -1.99
N ILE A 37 7.60 7.23 -0.83
CA ILE A 37 6.64 7.31 0.30
C ILE A 37 5.43 8.16 -0.11
N LEU A 38 5.67 9.34 -0.68
CA LEU A 38 4.59 10.22 -1.15
C LEU A 38 3.80 9.54 -2.29
N GLN A 39 4.48 8.87 -3.20
CA GLN A 39 3.85 8.12 -4.28
C GLN A 39 2.94 7.00 -3.76
N SER A 40 3.35 6.29 -2.71
CA SER A 40 2.51 5.24 -2.11
C SER A 40 1.22 5.80 -1.50
N ILE A 41 1.29 6.96 -0.85
CA ILE A 41 0.12 7.64 -0.28
C ILE A 41 -0.83 8.09 -1.40
N MET A 42 -0.30 8.68 -2.46
CA MET A 42 -1.10 9.09 -3.62
C MET A 42 -1.73 7.89 -4.31
N MET A 43 -1.01 6.79 -4.45
CA MET A 43 -1.51 5.53 -5.01
C MET A 43 -2.69 4.98 -4.20
N LEU A 44 -2.58 4.95 -2.88
CA LEU A 44 -3.68 4.55 -2.00
C LEU A 44 -4.90 5.48 -2.17
N SER A 45 -4.68 6.77 -2.18
CA SER A 45 -5.76 7.76 -2.31
C SER A 45 -6.51 7.62 -3.64
N GLN A 46 -5.79 7.52 -4.75
CA GLN A 46 -6.43 7.36 -6.06
C GLN A 46 -7.13 6.00 -6.22
N SER A 47 -6.60 4.95 -5.58
CA SER A 47 -7.21 3.62 -5.61
C SER A 47 -8.56 3.60 -4.89
N ILE A 48 -8.65 4.21 -3.72
CA ILE A 48 -9.91 4.35 -2.98
C ILE A 48 -10.95 5.08 -3.83
N LYS A 49 -10.56 6.16 -4.50
CA LYS A 49 -11.46 6.91 -5.39
C LYS A 49 -11.94 6.07 -6.56
N LYS A 50 -11.04 5.36 -7.25
CA LYS A 50 -11.40 4.51 -8.39
C LYS A 50 -12.29 3.34 -7.99
N ASN A 51 -12.15 2.83 -6.78
CA ASN A 51 -12.98 1.77 -6.22
C ASN A 51 -14.30 2.29 -5.61
N ASN A 52 -14.77 3.46 -6.02
CA ASN A 52 -15.98 4.11 -5.54
C ASN A 52 -16.00 4.37 -4.03
N LEU A 53 -14.84 4.69 -3.45
CA LEU A 53 -14.62 4.98 -2.03
C LEU A 53 -14.94 3.80 -1.08
N ASN A 54 -15.12 2.60 -1.60
CA ASN A 54 -15.62 1.47 -0.82
C ASN A 54 -14.57 0.45 -0.40
N SER A 55 -13.43 0.36 -1.11
CA SER A 55 -12.49 -0.71 -0.80
C SER A 55 -11.06 -0.42 -1.27
N LEU A 56 -10.14 -1.22 -0.76
CA LEU A 56 -8.76 -1.32 -1.23
C LEU A 56 -8.46 -2.70 -1.84
N GLU A 57 -9.47 -3.37 -2.38
CA GLU A 57 -9.31 -4.67 -3.06
C GLU A 57 -8.39 -4.58 -4.28
N LYS A 58 -8.43 -3.45 -4.97
CA LYS A 58 -7.56 -3.18 -6.13
C LYS A 58 -6.74 -1.94 -5.88
N ILE A 59 -5.45 -2.04 -6.14
CA ILE A 59 -4.53 -0.91 -6.18
C ILE A 59 -4.36 -0.45 -7.62
N HIS A 60 -4.66 0.81 -7.88
CA HIS A 60 -4.50 1.42 -9.20
C HIS A 60 -3.19 2.20 -9.23
N LEU A 61 -2.24 1.72 -10.03
CA LEU A 61 -0.89 2.31 -10.14
C LEU A 61 -0.89 3.59 -10.95
N ASN A 62 -1.89 3.79 -11.78
CA ASN A 62 -2.02 4.96 -12.64
C ASN A 62 -3.39 5.59 -12.46
N GLY A 63 -3.44 6.91 -12.37
CA GLY A 63 -4.66 7.67 -12.15
C GLY A 63 -4.44 9.16 -12.15
N ASP A 64 -5.37 9.90 -11.54
CA ASP A 64 -5.37 11.36 -11.55
C ASP A 64 -4.26 11.98 -10.71
N LEU A 65 -3.80 11.29 -9.67
CA LEU A 65 -2.77 11.82 -8.76
C LEU A 65 -1.37 11.42 -9.19
N ILE A 66 -1.19 10.17 -9.63
CA ILE A 66 0.12 9.64 -9.97
C ILE A 66 0.04 8.53 -11.02
N ASN A 67 1.10 8.41 -11.81
CA ASN A 67 1.30 7.31 -12.76
C ASN A 67 2.62 6.60 -12.42
N LEU A 68 2.52 5.36 -11.94
CA LEU A 68 3.66 4.56 -11.50
C LEU A 68 4.13 3.54 -12.54
N GLY A 69 3.38 3.39 -13.63
CA GLY A 69 3.71 2.40 -14.66
C GLY A 69 3.10 1.04 -14.40
N ASP A 70 3.82 -0.01 -14.75
CA ASP A 70 3.36 -1.38 -14.61
C ASP A 70 3.69 -1.94 -13.23
N PHE A 71 2.97 -2.98 -12.81
CA PHE A 71 3.13 -3.58 -11.48
C PHE A 71 4.58 -4.06 -11.21
N ASP A 72 5.22 -4.67 -12.20
CA ASP A 72 6.59 -5.17 -12.04
C ASP A 72 7.62 -4.05 -11.85
N GLU A 73 7.34 -2.85 -12.34
CA GLU A 73 8.23 -1.69 -12.20
C GLU A 73 8.27 -1.12 -10.79
N ILE A 74 7.24 -1.38 -9.98
CA ILE A 74 7.18 -0.88 -8.60
C ILE A 74 7.77 -1.84 -7.58
N LEU A 75 8.04 -3.08 -7.93
CA LEU A 75 8.66 -4.05 -7.04
C LEU A 75 10.14 -3.77 -6.85
N ASN A 76 10.62 -3.85 -5.61
CA ASN A 76 12.05 -3.78 -5.31
C ASN A 76 12.77 -5.06 -5.76
N ASN A 77 12.14 -6.19 -5.53
CA ASN A 77 12.62 -7.51 -5.94
C ASN A 77 11.49 -8.23 -6.69
N ASP A 78 11.66 -8.37 -7.99
CA ASP A 78 10.68 -9.00 -8.89
C ASP A 78 10.54 -10.51 -8.70
N HIS A 79 11.50 -11.16 -8.02
CA HIS A 79 11.34 -12.56 -7.59
C HIS A 79 10.27 -12.72 -6.51
N LEU A 80 9.95 -11.65 -5.78
CA LEU A 80 8.80 -11.56 -4.91
C LEU A 80 7.67 -10.93 -5.70
N ASP A 81 6.65 -11.70 -6.01
CA ASP A 81 5.55 -11.31 -6.91
C ASP A 81 4.51 -10.37 -6.27
N LYS A 82 4.79 -9.87 -5.09
CA LYS A 82 3.87 -9.01 -4.32
C LYS A 82 4.60 -7.92 -3.54
N PHE A 83 3.87 -6.87 -3.20
CA PHE A 83 4.30 -5.90 -2.20
C PHE A 83 3.26 -5.77 -1.08
N GLU A 84 3.68 -5.26 0.07
CA GLU A 84 2.80 -5.08 1.23
C GLU A 84 2.81 -3.64 1.71
N ILE A 85 1.67 -3.20 2.22
CA ILE A 85 1.47 -1.91 2.88
C ILE A 85 0.91 -2.18 4.26
N ASN A 86 1.61 -1.74 5.30
CA ASN A 86 1.13 -1.80 6.67
C ASN A 86 0.85 -0.38 7.14
N LEU A 87 -0.35 -0.14 7.64
CA LEU A 87 -0.80 1.15 8.15
C LEU A 87 -1.10 1.07 9.64
N GLY A 88 -0.58 2.03 10.40
CA GLY A 88 -1.08 2.34 11.74
C GLY A 88 -2.16 3.41 11.64
N LEU A 89 -3.30 3.15 12.24
CA LEU A 89 -4.43 4.07 12.27
C LEU A 89 -4.83 4.36 13.71
N GLN A 90 -5.14 5.61 14.01
CA GLN A 90 -5.67 6.00 15.30
C GLN A 90 -7.09 6.55 15.13
N SER A 91 -8.04 5.97 15.87
CA SER A 91 -9.42 6.38 15.91
C SER A 91 -9.93 6.30 17.35
N ASN A 92 -10.46 7.40 17.90
CA ASN A 92 -11.00 7.47 19.26
C ASN A 92 -10.01 6.93 20.32
N ASP A 93 -8.74 7.35 20.27
CA ASP A 93 -7.66 6.93 21.17
C ASP A 93 -7.28 5.43 21.09
N ILE A 94 -7.86 4.69 20.14
CA ILE A 94 -7.51 3.29 19.86
C ILE A 94 -6.62 3.23 18.64
N GLU A 95 -5.49 2.53 18.74
CA GLU A 95 -4.58 2.30 17.64
C GLU A 95 -4.91 0.96 16.97
N HIS A 96 -5.05 1.01 15.64
CA HIS A 96 -5.28 -0.17 14.80
C HIS A 96 -4.12 -0.35 13.83
N ASN A 97 -3.78 -1.60 13.55
CA ASN A 97 -2.78 -1.97 12.55
C ASN A 97 -3.44 -2.76 11.43
N ILE A 98 -3.27 -2.30 10.20
CA ILE A 98 -3.82 -2.95 9.01
C ILE A 98 -2.68 -3.28 8.05
N SER A 99 -2.65 -4.52 7.60
CA SER A 99 -1.69 -4.99 6.59
C SER A 99 -2.43 -5.41 5.34
N PHE A 100 -2.03 -4.84 4.21
CA PHE A 100 -2.51 -5.22 2.88
C PHE A 100 -1.36 -5.78 2.05
N GLY A 101 -1.59 -6.90 1.37
CA GLY A 101 -0.69 -7.42 0.35
C GLY A 101 -1.35 -7.38 -1.01
N TYR A 102 -0.59 -7.03 -2.05
CA TYR A 102 -1.06 -6.93 -3.43
C TYR A 102 -0.17 -7.71 -4.37
N LYS A 103 -0.78 -8.43 -5.30
CA LYS A 103 -0.13 -9.14 -6.40
C LYS A 103 -0.61 -8.58 -7.74
N LEU A 104 0.08 -8.89 -8.81
CA LEU A 104 -0.33 -8.52 -10.16
C LEU A 104 -1.73 -9.04 -10.46
N SER A 105 -2.59 -8.17 -11.00
CA SER A 105 -3.90 -8.57 -11.52
C SER A 105 -3.76 -9.49 -12.74
N ASP A 106 -4.63 -10.48 -12.83
CA ASP A 106 -4.70 -11.37 -13.99
C ASP A 106 -5.26 -10.67 -15.25
N ILE A 107 -5.86 -9.49 -15.08
CA ILE A 107 -6.57 -8.76 -16.14
C ILE A 107 -5.78 -7.53 -16.61
N ASP A 108 -5.09 -6.82 -15.70
CA ASP A 108 -4.46 -5.54 -16.01
C ASP A 108 -3.09 -5.43 -15.32
N ILE A 109 -2.03 -5.26 -16.11
CA ILE A 109 -0.65 -5.11 -15.62
C ILE A 109 -0.42 -3.83 -14.81
N LYS A 110 -1.36 -2.89 -14.85
CA LYS A 110 -1.32 -1.60 -14.13
C LYS A 110 -2.15 -1.62 -12.85
N VAL A 111 -2.62 -2.78 -12.44
CA VAL A 111 -3.48 -2.97 -11.27
C VAL A 111 -2.92 -4.09 -10.40
N GLY A 112 -2.87 -3.85 -9.10
CA GLY A 112 -2.62 -4.89 -8.10
C GLY A 112 -3.93 -5.36 -7.50
N GLU A 113 -4.08 -6.67 -7.30
CA GLU A 113 -5.19 -7.28 -6.59
C GLU A 113 -4.78 -7.69 -5.19
N ILE A 114 -5.68 -7.52 -4.23
CA ILE A 114 -5.43 -7.89 -2.85
C ILE A 114 -5.21 -9.40 -2.72
N CYS A 115 -4.15 -9.79 -2.02
CA CYS A 115 -3.86 -11.18 -1.70
C CYS A 115 -3.65 -11.41 -0.20
N LYS A 116 -3.71 -10.34 0.60
CA LYS A 116 -3.54 -10.41 2.06
C LYS A 116 -4.25 -9.22 2.69
N CYS A 117 -5.00 -9.47 3.76
CA CYS A 117 -5.59 -8.42 4.59
C CYS A 117 -5.61 -8.88 6.04
N ILE A 118 -4.83 -8.21 6.89
CA ILE A 118 -4.76 -8.48 8.33
C ILE A 118 -5.12 -7.19 9.07
N ILE A 119 -6.11 -7.26 9.96
CA ILE A 119 -6.52 -6.14 10.81
C ILE A 119 -6.37 -6.57 12.27
N ASP A 120 -5.51 -5.85 13.00
CA ASP A 120 -5.23 -6.12 14.42
C ASP A 120 -4.92 -7.61 14.73
N ASN A 121 -4.10 -8.23 13.87
CA ASN A 121 -3.68 -9.64 13.88
C ASN A 121 -4.75 -10.66 13.45
N ASP A 122 -5.95 -10.23 13.07
CA ASP A 122 -6.97 -11.11 12.51
C ASP A 122 -6.86 -11.13 10.99
N ASP A 123 -6.72 -12.32 10.41
CA ASP A 123 -6.64 -12.50 8.96
C ASP A 123 -8.04 -12.55 8.35
N PHE A 124 -8.36 -11.53 7.57
CA PHE A 124 -9.65 -11.42 6.90
C PHE A 124 -9.67 -12.01 5.49
N PHE A 125 -8.51 -12.29 4.93
CA PHE A 125 -8.44 -12.82 3.57
C PHE A 125 -8.82 -14.31 3.52
N ASP A 126 -8.32 -15.08 4.47
CA ASP A 126 -8.63 -16.52 4.54
C ASP A 126 -10.11 -16.81 4.86
N SER A 127 -10.79 -15.87 5.54
CA SER A 127 -12.22 -16.02 5.85
C SER A 127 -13.14 -15.80 4.64
N VAL A 128 -12.67 -15.07 3.61
CA VAL A 128 -13.42 -14.78 2.38
C VAL A 128 -13.17 -15.85 1.30
N GLY A 129 -12.00 -16.48 1.31
CA GLY A 129 -11.63 -17.52 0.35
C GLY A 129 -12.24 -18.90 0.59
N SER A 130 -12.94 -19.11 1.71
CA SER A 130 -13.51 -20.41 2.08
C SER A 130 -14.97 -20.62 1.66
N ASN A 131 -15.55 -19.72 0.87
CA ASN A 131 -16.93 -19.81 0.39
C ASN A 131 -17.05 -20.14 -1.11
N ASP A 132 -16.09 -20.87 -1.64
CA ASP A 132 -16.19 -21.48 -2.98
C ASP A 132 -16.49 -22.96 -2.88
#